data_4be0bab4d5141f875e0538ca18bae1f7
#
_entry.id   4be0bab4d5141f875e0538ca18bae1f7
#
_cell.length_a   1.000
_cell.length_b   1.000
_cell.length_c   1.000
_cell.angle_alpha   90.00
_cell.angle_beta   90.00
_cell.angle_gamma   90.00
#
_symmetry.space_group_name_H-M   'P 1'
#
loop_
_entity.id
_entity.type
_entity.pdbx_description
1 polymer ?
#
loop_
_entity_poly.entity_id
_entity_poly.type
_entity_poly.pdbx_seq_one_letter_code
_entity_poly.pdbx_strand_id
1 'polypeptide(L)'
;MSRGYLLVRVDGKAYGLPLARVLEVGDLAEVLEVPRALPAMRGLTPVRGRLVPVVHLGALMSDRTPPPERGRTAVLVEIGAGEGARRVAFEVEDADDVVREAALPVPRGESLPWASGVARRRGALVPILDLDALGDRIG
;
A
#
# COMPACT_ATOMS: atom_id res chain seq x y z
N MET A 1 -7.98 16.76 10.04
CA MET A 1 -7.53 15.99 8.87
C MET A 1 -6.05 15.66 8.99
N SER A 2 -5.71 14.39 8.83
CA SER A 2 -4.31 14.00 8.83
C SER A 2 -3.65 14.45 7.54
N ARG A 3 -2.52 15.15 7.65
CA ARG A 3 -1.69 15.52 6.50
C ARG A 3 -0.42 14.70 6.58
N GLY A 4 0.03 14.25 5.42
CA GLY A 4 1.26 13.51 5.35
C GLY A 4 1.10 12.10 4.85
N TYR A 5 2.18 11.38 4.91
CA TYR A 5 2.24 10.03 4.39
C TYR A 5 3.22 9.16 5.18
N LEU A 6 2.97 7.86 5.12
CA LEU A 6 3.90 6.86 5.60
C LEU A 6 4.83 6.49 4.44
N LEU A 7 6.12 6.62 4.65
CA LEU A 7 7.10 6.26 3.65
C LEU A 7 7.29 4.74 3.67
N VAL A 8 7.09 4.11 2.53
CA VAL A 8 7.29 2.66 2.38
C VAL A 8 8.26 2.40 1.25
N ARG A 9 8.94 1.26 1.33
CA ARG A 9 9.81 0.80 0.27
C ARG A 9 9.18 -0.39 -0.44
N VAL A 10 9.12 -0.30 -1.77
CA VAL A 10 8.52 -1.32 -2.62
C VAL A 10 9.41 -1.49 -3.85
N ASP A 11 9.92 -2.70 -4.08
CA ASP A 11 10.82 -2.99 -5.19
C ASP A 11 12.02 -2.04 -5.22
N GLY A 12 12.57 -1.72 -4.04
CA GLY A 12 13.72 -0.85 -3.90
C GLY A 12 13.43 0.64 -4.06
N LYS A 13 12.17 1.02 -4.26
CA LYS A 13 11.77 2.42 -4.48
C LYS A 13 10.90 2.91 -3.33
N ALA A 14 10.94 4.22 -3.08
CA ALA A 14 10.14 4.85 -2.05
C ALA A 14 8.79 5.30 -2.58
N TYR A 15 7.76 5.04 -1.80
CA TYR A 15 6.39 5.50 -2.07
C TYR A 15 5.78 6.00 -0.78
N GLY A 16 4.73 6.81 -0.89
CA GLY A 16 4.00 7.29 0.27
C GLY A 16 2.61 6.69 0.31
N LEU A 17 2.18 6.28 1.50
CA LEU A 17 0.79 5.89 1.74
C LEU A 17 0.13 7.01 2.54
N PRO A 18 -1.04 7.52 2.10
CA PRO A 18 -1.71 8.61 2.83
C PRO A 18 -1.97 8.23 4.28
N LEU A 19 -1.53 9.06 5.22
CA LEU A 19 -1.70 8.77 6.65
C LEU A 19 -3.17 8.61 7.03
N ALA A 20 -4.06 9.34 6.37
CA ALA A 20 -5.49 9.23 6.65
C ALA A 20 -6.05 7.83 6.42
N ARG A 21 -5.36 7.00 5.63
CA ARG A 21 -5.79 5.64 5.30
C ARG A 21 -5.00 4.56 6.02
N VAL A 22 -3.89 4.91 6.67
CA VAL A 22 -3.06 3.95 7.38
C VAL A 22 -3.64 3.69 8.76
N LEU A 23 -3.94 2.43 9.05
CA LEU A 23 -4.48 2.03 10.35
C LEU A 23 -3.39 1.56 11.28
N GLU A 24 -2.48 0.72 10.79
CA GLU A 24 -1.32 0.29 11.59
C GLU A 24 -0.24 -0.31 10.70
N VAL A 25 0.97 -0.35 11.23
CA VAL A 25 2.11 -1.03 10.63
C VAL A 25 2.48 -2.17 11.56
N GLY A 26 2.73 -3.34 11.02
CA GLY A 26 3.07 -4.48 11.85
C GLY A 26 3.79 -5.58 11.11
N ASP A 27 4.10 -6.62 11.85
CA ASP A 27 4.74 -7.80 11.29
C ASP A 27 3.69 -8.74 10.70
N LEU A 28 4.00 -9.26 9.54
CA LEU A 28 3.15 -10.22 8.86
C LEU A 28 3.55 -11.63 9.28
N ALA A 29 3.01 -12.08 10.41
CA ALA A 29 3.42 -13.34 11.03
C ALA A 29 2.74 -14.56 10.39
N GLU A 30 1.46 -14.45 10.06
CA GLU A 30 0.68 -15.58 9.56
C GLU A 30 -0.10 -15.17 8.32
N VAL A 31 -0.02 -15.98 7.28
CA VAL A 31 -0.83 -15.79 6.07
C VAL A 31 -1.44 -17.14 5.71
N LEU A 32 -2.76 -17.15 5.67
CA LEU A 32 -3.52 -18.33 5.27
C LEU A 32 -3.73 -18.28 3.77
N GLU A 33 -3.18 -19.25 3.06
CA GLU A 33 -3.36 -19.32 1.62
C GLU A 33 -4.80 -19.67 1.27
N VAL A 34 -5.33 -19.01 0.25
CA VAL A 34 -6.68 -19.24 -0.25
C VAL A 34 -6.62 -19.32 -1.77
N PRO A 35 -7.61 -19.96 -2.42
CA PRO A 35 -7.72 -19.86 -3.88
C PRO A 35 -7.81 -18.40 -4.28
N ARG A 36 -6.98 -17.98 -5.23
CA ARG A 36 -6.82 -16.57 -5.59
C ARG A 36 -7.25 -16.29 -7.01
N ALA A 37 -8.07 -15.26 -7.17
CA ALA A 37 -8.34 -14.69 -8.48
C ALA A 37 -7.31 -13.63 -8.86
N LEU A 38 -6.62 -13.05 -7.87
CA LEU A 38 -5.65 -11.97 -8.08
C LEU A 38 -4.24 -12.47 -7.79
N PRO A 39 -3.32 -12.43 -8.77
CA PRO A 39 -1.94 -12.93 -8.56
C PRO A 39 -1.19 -12.24 -7.42
N ALA A 40 -1.42 -10.94 -7.21
CA ALA A 40 -0.74 -10.18 -6.16
C ALA A 40 -1.20 -10.55 -4.75
N MET A 41 -2.32 -11.25 -4.60
CA MET A 41 -2.86 -11.61 -3.30
C MET A 41 -2.11 -12.81 -2.72
N ARG A 42 -1.57 -12.64 -1.52
CA ARG A 42 -0.89 -13.73 -0.79
C ARG A 42 -1.86 -14.68 -0.12
N GLY A 43 -2.98 -14.15 0.38
CA GLY A 43 -3.94 -14.89 1.17
C GLY A 43 -4.62 -13.98 2.17
N LEU A 44 -4.96 -14.52 3.32
CA LEU A 44 -5.62 -13.79 4.39
C LEU A 44 -4.79 -13.86 5.66
N THR A 45 -4.82 -12.79 6.45
CA THR A 45 -4.15 -12.75 7.74
C THR A 45 -5.14 -12.35 8.82
N PRO A 46 -5.10 -12.98 10.02
CA PRO A 46 -5.98 -12.57 11.09
C PRO A 46 -5.49 -11.26 11.71
N VAL A 47 -6.39 -10.29 11.82
CA VAL A 47 -6.14 -9.02 12.49
C VAL A 47 -7.33 -8.77 13.41
N ARG A 48 -7.07 -8.83 14.73
CA ARG A 48 -8.09 -8.55 15.74
C ARG A 48 -9.39 -9.33 15.52
N GLY A 49 -9.26 -10.62 15.24
CA GLY A 49 -10.41 -11.50 15.07
C GLY A 49 -11.07 -11.47 13.72
N ARG A 50 -10.49 -10.75 12.76
CA ARG A 50 -11.00 -10.69 11.38
C ARG A 50 -9.93 -11.10 10.40
N LEU A 51 -10.35 -11.74 9.33
CA LEU A 51 -9.43 -12.09 8.25
C LEU A 51 -9.36 -10.93 7.26
N VAL A 52 -8.14 -10.51 6.97
CA VAL A 52 -7.85 -9.35 6.10
C VAL A 52 -7.02 -9.83 4.93
N PRO A 53 -7.36 -9.43 3.69
CA PRO A 53 -6.53 -9.81 2.54
C PRO A 53 -5.11 -9.26 2.66
N VAL A 54 -4.14 -10.08 2.29
CA VAL A 54 -2.73 -9.69 2.19
C VAL A 54 -2.38 -9.57 0.73
N VAL A 55 -1.96 -8.39 0.31
CA VAL A 55 -1.63 -8.10 -1.07
C VAL A 55 -0.19 -7.59 -1.15
N HIS A 56 0.61 -8.20 -1.99
CA HIS A 56 1.97 -7.74 -2.26
C HIS A 56 1.88 -6.45 -3.08
N LEU A 57 2.25 -5.33 -2.49
CA LEU A 57 2.02 -4.03 -3.11
C LEU A 57 2.75 -3.88 -4.44
N GLY A 58 4.01 -4.29 -4.51
CA GLY A 58 4.78 -4.22 -5.75
C GLY A 58 4.18 -5.03 -6.88
N ALA A 59 3.70 -6.23 -6.58
CA ALA A 59 3.06 -7.08 -7.58
C ALA A 59 1.74 -6.49 -8.06
N LEU A 60 0.97 -5.87 -7.15
CA LEU A 60 -0.27 -5.21 -7.52
C LEU A 60 -0.03 -4.03 -8.46
N MET A 61 0.97 -3.21 -8.15
CA MET A 61 1.30 -2.03 -8.95
C MET A 61 1.84 -2.40 -10.32
N SER A 62 2.60 -3.49 -10.41
CA SER A 62 3.26 -3.92 -11.65
C SER A 62 2.51 -4.99 -12.39
N ASP A 63 1.36 -5.40 -11.90
CA ASP A 63 0.52 -6.45 -12.50
C ASP A 63 1.30 -7.75 -12.74
N ARG A 64 1.97 -8.23 -11.71
CA ARG A 64 2.81 -9.43 -11.77
C ARG A 64 2.55 -10.33 -10.57
N THR A 65 3.13 -11.52 -10.61
CA THR A 65 3.09 -12.46 -9.50
C THR A 65 4.15 -12.03 -8.47
N PRO A 66 3.81 -12.07 -7.18
CA PRO A 66 4.79 -11.76 -6.14
C PRO A 66 5.88 -12.82 -6.06
N PRO A 67 7.07 -12.46 -5.54
CA PRO A 67 8.13 -13.45 -5.33
C PRO A 67 7.69 -14.52 -4.35
N PRO A 68 8.25 -15.74 -4.42
CA PRO A 68 7.88 -16.83 -3.53
C PRO A 68 8.12 -16.50 -2.05
N GLU A 69 9.19 -15.80 -1.75
CA GLU A 69 9.51 -15.42 -0.39
C GLU A 69 8.61 -14.27 0.06
N ARG A 70 7.98 -14.45 1.20
CA ARG A 70 7.10 -13.44 1.77
C ARG A 70 7.90 -12.48 2.65
N GLY A 71 7.64 -11.19 2.49
CA GLY A 71 8.17 -10.18 3.39
C GLY A 71 7.52 -10.22 4.77
N ARG A 72 8.09 -9.50 5.70
CA ARG A 72 7.63 -9.48 7.09
C ARG A 72 6.79 -8.27 7.45
N THR A 73 6.91 -7.20 6.68
CA THR A 73 6.26 -5.92 7.02
C THR A 73 4.98 -5.77 6.25
N ALA A 74 3.93 -5.41 6.96
CA ALA A 74 2.64 -5.10 6.35
C ALA A 74 2.11 -3.78 6.88
N VAL A 75 1.41 -3.06 6.01
CA VAL A 75 0.69 -1.85 6.39
C VAL A 75 -0.80 -2.12 6.21
N LEU A 76 -1.53 -2.03 7.30
CA LEU A 76 -2.98 -2.16 7.27
C LEU A 76 -3.57 -0.83 6.85
N VAL A 77 -4.31 -0.83 5.76
CA VAL A 77 -4.91 0.38 5.21
C VAL A 77 -6.42 0.21 5.07
N GLU A 78 -7.12 1.32 5.02
CA GLU A 78 -8.53 1.36 4.71
C GLU A 78 -8.72 1.89 3.29
N ILE A 79 -9.46 1.16 2.49
CA ILE A 79 -9.74 1.51 1.09
C ILE A 79 -11.24 1.76 0.97
N GLY A 80 -11.60 2.82 0.25
CA GLY A 80 -12.98 3.23 0.11
C GLY A 80 -13.46 4.07 1.29
N ALA A 81 -14.76 4.30 1.35
CA ALA A 81 -15.37 5.11 2.38
C ALA A 81 -16.78 4.59 2.70
N GLY A 82 -17.26 4.93 3.90
CA GLY A 82 -18.61 4.55 4.35
C GLY A 82 -18.79 3.04 4.43
N GLU A 83 -19.92 2.56 3.97
CA GLU A 83 -20.23 1.13 4.01
C GLU A 83 -19.40 0.31 3.06
N GLY A 84 -18.83 0.95 2.02
CA GLY A 84 -17.93 0.28 1.09
C GLY A 84 -16.49 0.21 1.55
N ALA A 85 -16.19 0.77 2.72
CA ALA A 85 -14.81 0.75 3.23
C ALA A 85 -14.38 -0.67 3.60
N ARG A 86 -13.15 -0.99 3.25
CA ARG A 86 -12.60 -2.31 3.56
C ARG A 86 -11.13 -2.17 3.94
N ARG A 87 -10.62 -3.18 4.61
CA ARG A 87 -9.23 -3.21 5.06
C ARG A 87 -8.41 -4.17 4.24
N VAL A 88 -7.20 -3.77 3.95
CA VAL A 88 -6.24 -4.56 3.20
C VAL A 88 -4.88 -4.42 3.88
N ALA A 89 -4.15 -5.52 4.00
CA ALA A 89 -2.78 -5.50 4.49
C ALA A 89 -1.85 -5.51 3.29
N PHE A 90 -1.15 -4.42 3.04
CA PHE A 90 -0.17 -4.35 1.97
C PHE A 90 1.18 -4.84 2.48
N GLU A 91 1.69 -5.89 1.87
CA GLU A 91 3.06 -6.35 2.10
C GLU A 91 4.02 -5.41 1.40
N VAL A 92 4.97 -4.85 2.16
CA VAL A 92 5.99 -3.92 1.67
C VAL A 92 7.35 -4.38 2.19
N GLU A 93 8.42 -3.87 1.60
CA GLU A 93 9.76 -4.20 2.07
C GLU A 93 10.09 -3.54 3.39
N ASP A 94 9.64 -2.31 3.56
CA ASP A 94 9.92 -1.52 4.75
C ASP A 94 8.88 -0.39 4.90
N ALA A 95 8.63 0.02 6.14
CA ALA A 95 7.68 1.09 6.45
C ALA A 95 8.14 1.75 7.75
N ASP A 96 9.01 2.72 7.64
CA ASP A 96 9.74 3.21 8.80
C ASP A 96 9.62 4.70 9.09
N ASP A 97 9.02 5.48 8.24
CA ASP A 97 9.06 6.93 8.41
C ASP A 97 7.72 7.60 8.12
N VAL A 98 7.31 8.49 9.00
CA VAL A 98 6.10 9.29 8.84
C VAL A 98 6.53 10.70 8.47
N VAL A 99 6.04 11.19 7.33
CA VAL A 99 6.34 12.53 6.85
C VAL A 99 5.06 13.37 6.90
N ARG A 100 5.08 14.44 7.69
CA ARG A 100 3.91 15.28 7.91
C ARG A 100 3.92 16.51 7.02
N GLU A 101 3.89 16.25 5.72
CA GLU A 101 3.85 17.28 4.70
C GLU A 101 2.74 16.94 3.70
N ALA A 102 2.12 17.96 3.13
CA ALA A 102 1.12 17.76 2.11
C ALA A 102 1.78 17.33 0.80
N ALA A 103 1.12 16.43 0.08
CA ALA A 103 1.57 16.05 -1.24
C ALA A 103 1.30 17.19 -2.24
N LEU A 104 2.15 17.25 -3.26
CA LEU A 104 1.99 18.18 -4.38
C LEU A 104 1.28 17.45 -5.51
N PRO A 105 0.65 18.18 -6.44
CA PRO A 105 0.06 17.56 -7.62
C PRO A 105 1.11 16.83 -8.46
N VAL A 106 0.68 15.79 -9.16
CA VAL A 106 1.55 15.10 -10.11
C VAL A 106 1.94 16.09 -11.21
N PRO A 107 3.25 16.24 -11.51
CA PRO A 107 3.69 17.17 -12.54
C PRO A 107 3.08 16.84 -13.90
N ARG A 108 2.78 17.89 -14.67
CA ARG A 108 2.22 17.74 -15.99
C ARG A 108 3.24 17.03 -16.91
N GLY A 109 2.77 16.05 -17.66
CA GLY A 109 3.64 15.31 -18.58
C GLY A 109 4.34 14.11 -17.96
N GLU A 110 4.27 13.97 -16.64
CA GLU A 110 4.83 12.80 -15.97
C GLU A 110 3.81 11.66 -15.92
N SER A 111 4.27 10.45 -16.21
CA SER A 111 3.46 9.26 -16.04
C SER A 111 3.81 8.60 -14.72
N LEU A 112 3.00 8.86 -13.71
CA LEU A 112 3.17 8.26 -12.38
C LEU A 112 1.94 7.42 -12.07
N PRO A 113 1.94 6.15 -12.51
CA PRO A 113 0.80 5.25 -12.26
C PRO A 113 0.52 5.14 -10.76
N TRP A 114 -0.75 5.07 -10.43
CA TRP A 114 -1.21 4.89 -9.06
C TRP A 114 -0.88 6.04 -8.11
N ALA A 115 -0.44 7.19 -8.63
CA ALA A 115 -0.11 8.33 -7.80
C ALA A 115 -1.26 9.32 -7.74
N SER A 116 -1.64 9.73 -6.53
CA SER A 116 -2.57 10.84 -6.30
C SER A 116 -1.84 12.16 -6.13
N GLY A 117 -0.54 12.10 -5.93
CA GLY A 117 0.31 13.26 -5.75
C GLY A 117 1.75 12.82 -5.64
N VAL A 118 2.63 13.78 -5.38
CA VAL A 118 4.06 13.51 -5.19
C VAL A 118 4.57 14.29 -3.99
N ALA A 119 5.61 13.77 -3.36
CA ALA A 119 6.38 14.49 -2.36
C ALA A 119 7.82 14.60 -2.85
N ARG A 120 8.50 15.63 -2.42
CA ARG A 120 9.93 15.77 -2.71
C ARG A 120 10.69 15.39 -1.46
N ARG A 121 11.63 14.47 -1.60
CA ARG A 121 12.44 14.05 -0.49
C ARG A 121 13.86 13.77 -0.95
N ARG A 122 14.82 14.49 -0.37
CA ARG A 122 16.25 14.31 -0.68
C ARG A 122 16.56 14.35 -2.17
N GLY A 123 15.94 15.31 -2.87
CA GLY A 123 16.15 15.49 -4.31
C GLY A 123 15.44 14.51 -5.21
N ALA A 124 14.62 13.61 -4.66
CA ALA A 124 13.86 12.65 -5.44
C ALA A 124 12.35 12.88 -5.27
N LEU A 125 11.58 12.47 -6.26
CA LEU A 125 10.14 12.47 -6.16
C LEU A 125 9.67 11.15 -5.56
N VAL A 126 8.76 11.26 -4.58
CA VAL A 126 8.13 10.10 -3.95
C VAL A 126 6.66 10.13 -4.34
N PRO A 127 6.19 9.19 -5.17
CA PRO A 127 4.77 9.14 -5.51
C PRO A 127 3.94 8.78 -4.29
N ILE A 128 2.86 9.51 -4.07
CA ILE A 128 1.88 9.19 -3.03
C ILE A 128 0.80 8.35 -3.68
N LEU A 129 0.59 7.15 -3.17
CA LEU A 129 -0.26 6.17 -3.85
C LEU A 129 -1.74 6.50 -3.69
N ASP A 130 -2.47 6.30 -4.77
CA ASP A 130 -3.93 6.40 -4.79
C ASP A 130 -4.50 5.04 -4.38
N LEU A 131 -4.86 4.91 -3.11
CA LEU A 131 -5.31 3.64 -2.57
C LEU A 131 -6.65 3.20 -3.13
N ASP A 132 -7.52 4.14 -3.49
CA ASP A 132 -8.80 3.77 -4.08
C ASP A 132 -8.62 3.20 -5.49
N ALA A 133 -7.71 3.78 -6.27
CA ALA A 133 -7.36 3.23 -7.58
C ALA A 133 -6.75 1.83 -7.47
N LEU A 134 -5.85 1.63 -6.50
CA LEU A 134 -5.28 0.32 -6.24
C LEU A 134 -6.35 -0.67 -5.76
N GLY A 135 -7.29 -0.19 -4.94
CA GLY A 135 -8.40 -1.00 -4.48
C GLY A 135 -9.27 -1.54 -5.60
N ASP A 136 -9.47 -0.75 -6.64
CA ASP A 136 -10.24 -1.18 -7.81
C ASP A 136 -9.57 -2.37 -8.51
N ARG A 137 -8.25 -2.49 -8.41
CA ARG A 137 -7.50 -3.62 -8.96
C ARG A 137 -7.64 -4.88 -8.11
N ILE A 138 -7.93 -4.72 -6.84
CA ILE A 138 -8.13 -5.86 -5.94
C ILE A 138 -9.51 -6.47 -6.14
N GLY A 139 -10.46 -5.65 -6.50
CA GLY A 139 -11.84 -6.10 -6.75
C GLY A 139 -12.80 -5.82 -5.60
#